data_f777d0a1488dc0414cc131df67759262
#
_entry.id   f777d0a1488dc0414cc131df67759262
#
_cell.length_a   1.000
_cell.length_b   1.000
_cell.length_c   1.000
_cell.angle_alpha   90.00
_cell.angle_beta   90.00
_cell.angle_gamma   90.00
#
_symmetry.space_group_name_H-M   'P 1'
#
loop_
_entity.id
_entity.type
_entity.pdbx_description
1 polymer ?
#
loop_
_entity_poly.entity_id
_entity_poly.type
_entity_poly.pdbx_seq_one_letter_code
_entity_poly.pdbx_strand_id
1 'polypeptide(L)'
;MELSEAEVQVLASLEKARVESKDTDRHLLEAEADRFWIFLEDWSDAYFSLQKKGLIEGDQKGYRLTESGHPLAQQYHHQRPDMYWYYYQRFYQAARASAAHSELCRQVFGKDLCQEGQTDMAALDDLLELLDLKPGEEVLDLGCGAGVIAEHISDQKDVSITGLDYADPAIAEAVERTKAKRSKLKFLQGDMNALDLPENSIDAVISLDTLYWVSNLEKTLSMLMIAMRPGGRMGIFMNHHIADGDDQSELAPESTDLSKALTNLGVSFTTRDFTVQIGDFWRKNWKAAADLKQRFESEGNGFIAESLIREAEEDYLPDINSGKIARYLYYVQC
;
A
#
# COMPACT_ATOMS: atom_id res chain seq x y z
N MET A 1 -12.29 28.35 6.23
CA MET A 1 -11.11 28.96 5.56
C MET A 1 -10.75 28.00 4.45
N GLU A 2 -10.74 28.48 3.23
CA GLU A 2 -10.40 27.65 2.08
C GLU A 2 -8.85 27.62 1.93
N LEU A 3 -8.31 26.43 1.78
CA LEU A 3 -6.87 26.20 1.57
C LEU A 3 -6.63 25.69 0.14
N SER A 4 -5.51 26.10 -0.45
CA SER A 4 -5.06 25.52 -1.72
C SER A 4 -4.54 24.11 -1.51
N GLU A 5 -4.41 23.32 -2.58
CA GLU A 5 -3.85 21.97 -2.49
C GLU A 5 -2.42 21.98 -1.95
N ALA A 6 -1.56 22.90 -2.38
CA ALA A 6 -0.21 23.05 -1.85
C ALA A 6 -0.19 23.37 -0.34
N GLU A 7 -1.13 24.21 0.15
CA GLU A 7 -1.26 24.49 1.59
C GLU A 7 -1.66 23.24 2.38
N VAL A 8 -2.56 22.44 1.85
CA VAL A 8 -2.98 21.16 2.45
C VAL A 8 -1.81 20.18 2.51
N GLN A 9 -1.05 20.06 1.42
CA GLN A 9 0.14 19.21 1.35
C GLN A 9 1.20 19.62 2.40
N VAL A 10 1.49 20.90 2.53
CA VAL A 10 2.44 21.42 3.55
C VAL A 10 1.96 21.09 4.97
N LEU A 11 0.68 21.30 5.27
CA LEU A 11 0.14 20.99 6.61
C LEU A 11 0.19 19.49 6.92
N ALA A 12 -0.19 18.63 5.98
CA ALA A 12 -0.13 17.18 6.14
C ALA A 12 1.31 16.68 6.34
N SER A 13 2.25 17.22 5.55
CA SER A 13 3.68 16.89 5.65
C SER A 13 4.31 17.33 6.99
N LEU A 14 3.94 18.51 7.48
CA LEU A 14 4.38 18.98 8.79
C LEU A 14 3.85 18.11 9.94
N GLU A 15 2.59 17.69 9.88
CA GLU A 15 2.02 16.78 10.88
C GLU A 15 2.67 15.40 10.81
N LYS A 16 2.91 14.87 9.62
CA LYS A 16 3.66 13.61 9.45
C LYS A 16 5.05 13.71 10.06
N ALA A 17 5.82 14.74 9.72
CA ALA A 17 7.15 14.96 10.28
C ALA A 17 7.12 15.07 11.81
N ARG A 18 6.09 15.73 12.39
CA ARG A 18 5.89 15.83 13.83
C ARG A 18 5.63 14.47 14.47
N VAL A 19 4.75 13.66 13.89
CA VAL A 19 4.41 12.31 14.39
C VAL A 19 5.62 11.39 14.34
N GLU A 20 6.41 11.46 13.27
CA GLU A 20 7.59 10.64 13.06
C GLU A 20 8.86 11.23 13.72
N SER A 21 8.75 12.36 14.42
CA SER A 21 9.88 13.07 15.05
C SER A 21 11.00 13.42 14.07
N LYS A 22 10.62 13.71 12.80
CA LYS A 22 11.54 14.13 11.74
C LYS A 22 11.77 15.65 11.76
N ASP A 23 12.86 16.07 11.09
CA ASP A 23 13.17 17.48 10.86
C ASP A 23 12.13 18.12 9.93
N THR A 24 11.87 19.42 10.15
CA THR A 24 10.92 20.23 9.39
C THR A 24 11.60 21.32 8.56
N ASP A 25 12.90 21.17 8.28
CA ASP A 25 13.61 21.99 7.29
C ASP A 25 12.86 21.89 5.94
N ARG A 26 12.71 23.03 5.29
CA ARG A 26 11.97 23.11 4.03
C ARG A 26 12.48 22.15 2.97
N HIS A 27 13.81 22.08 2.81
CA HIS A 27 14.40 21.23 1.79
C HIS A 27 14.16 19.76 2.08
N LEU A 28 14.19 19.35 3.32
CA LEU A 28 13.89 17.97 3.72
C LEU A 28 12.41 17.61 3.52
N LEU A 29 11.51 18.53 3.89
CA LEU A 29 10.07 18.33 3.65
C LEU A 29 9.74 18.21 2.15
N GLU A 30 10.32 19.09 1.33
CA GLU A 30 10.08 19.07 -0.11
C GLU A 30 10.73 17.87 -0.79
N ALA A 31 11.93 17.44 -0.35
CA ALA A 31 12.58 16.24 -0.85
C ALA A 31 11.80 14.96 -0.50
N GLU A 32 11.27 14.88 0.74
CA GLU A 32 10.40 13.78 1.15
C GLU A 32 9.12 13.74 0.29
N ALA A 33 8.51 14.91 0.09
CA ALA A 33 7.30 15.03 -0.73
C ALA A 33 7.55 14.65 -2.20
N ASP A 34 8.67 15.09 -2.77
CA ASP A 34 9.05 14.75 -4.13
C ASP A 34 9.29 13.25 -4.29
N ARG A 35 9.95 12.64 -3.31
CA ARG A 35 10.19 11.19 -3.29
C ARG A 35 8.91 10.37 -3.45
N PHE A 36 7.81 10.82 -2.83
CA PHE A 36 6.53 10.12 -2.83
C PHE A 36 5.48 10.75 -3.77
N TRP A 37 5.90 11.60 -4.70
CA TRP A 37 5.03 12.24 -5.70
C TRP A 37 3.89 13.08 -5.13
N ILE A 38 4.06 13.62 -3.92
CA ILE A 38 3.11 14.56 -3.33
C ILE A 38 3.45 16.02 -3.65
N PHE A 39 4.68 16.32 -4.02
CA PHE A 39 5.11 17.65 -4.42
C PHE A 39 4.71 17.90 -5.87
N LEU A 40 3.48 18.39 -6.06
CA LEU A 40 2.88 18.64 -7.37
C LEU A 40 3.08 20.08 -7.85
N GLU A 41 3.36 21.01 -6.92
CA GLU A 41 3.51 22.44 -7.17
C GLU A 41 4.64 23.03 -6.33
N ASP A 42 5.13 24.23 -6.68
CA ASP A 42 6.06 24.97 -5.82
C ASP A 42 5.35 25.41 -4.53
N TRP A 43 5.82 24.92 -3.39
CA TRP A 43 5.24 25.25 -2.07
C TRP A 43 5.64 26.62 -1.53
N SER A 44 6.45 27.42 -2.25
CA SER A 44 6.93 28.73 -1.79
C SER A 44 5.79 29.65 -1.35
N ASP A 45 4.76 29.78 -2.18
CA ASP A 45 3.60 30.59 -1.88
C ASP A 45 2.73 29.99 -0.76
N ALA A 46 2.68 28.66 -0.67
CA ALA A 46 1.94 27.96 0.38
C ALA A 46 2.52 28.24 1.76
N TYR A 47 3.83 28.15 1.95
CA TYR A 47 4.48 28.51 3.24
C TYR A 47 4.18 29.94 3.65
N PHE A 48 4.34 30.89 2.72
CA PHE A 48 4.05 32.29 2.99
C PHE A 48 2.58 32.52 3.35
N SER A 49 1.67 31.90 2.61
CA SER A 49 0.22 32.02 2.86
C SER A 49 -0.17 31.40 4.20
N LEU A 50 0.35 30.23 4.54
CA LEU A 50 0.08 29.56 5.82
C LEU A 50 0.62 30.37 7.01
N GLN A 51 1.79 30.99 6.90
CA GLN A 51 2.31 31.92 7.91
C GLN A 51 1.37 33.14 8.07
N LYS A 52 0.94 33.75 6.96
CA LYS A 52 0.00 34.87 6.98
C LYS A 52 -1.36 34.49 7.58
N LYS A 53 -1.80 33.23 7.38
CA LYS A 53 -3.03 32.68 8.01
C LYS A 53 -2.80 32.30 9.47
N GLY A 54 -1.58 32.37 10.00
CA GLY A 54 -1.23 32.01 11.35
C GLY A 54 -1.31 30.51 11.64
N LEU A 55 -1.18 29.66 10.60
CA LEU A 55 -1.26 28.20 10.72
C LEU A 55 0.09 27.53 10.92
N ILE A 56 1.16 28.17 10.44
CA ILE A 56 2.53 27.75 10.66
C ILE A 56 3.39 28.93 11.13
N GLU A 57 4.50 28.62 11.76
CA GLU A 57 5.56 29.58 12.15
C GLU A 57 6.94 29.00 11.82
N GLY A 58 7.98 29.85 11.91
CA GLY A 58 9.36 29.45 11.59
C GLY A 58 9.84 30.01 10.26
N ASP A 59 10.89 29.42 9.73
CA ASP A 59 11.51 29.81 8.45
C ASP A 59 11.99 28.56 7.69
N GLN A 60 12.77 28.77 6.62
CA GLN A 60 13.26 27.69 5.75
C GLN A 60 14.12 26.63 6.49
N LYS A 61 14.64 26.93 7.69
CA LYS A 61 15.42 26.00 8.51
C LYS A 61 14.56 25.15 9.43
N GLY A 62 13.28 25.43 9.51
CA GLY A 62 12.34 24.63 10.28
C GLY A 62 11.01 25.34 10.43
N TYR A 63 9.97 24.76 9.85
CA TYR A 63 8.60 25.20 10.06
C TYR A 63 7.94 24.40 11.18
N ARG A 64 7.01 25.03 11.88
CA ARG A 64 6.22 24.39 12.93
C ARG A 64 4.76 24.76 12.80
N LEU A 65 3.89 23.84 13.15
CA LEU A 65 2.46 24.09 13.27
C LEU A 65 2.19 24.99 14.47
N THR A 66 1.38 26.01 14.29
CA THR A 66 0.84 26.80 15.41
C THR A 66 -0.28 26.04 16.12
N GLU A 67 -0.74 26.56 17.27
CA GLU A 67 -1.92 26.03 17.97
C GLU A 67 -3.16 25.98 17.06
N SER A 68 -3.34 26.96 16.18
CA SER A 68 -4.42 27.01 15.20
C SER A 68 -4.20 26.08 13.99
N GLY A 69 -2.95 25.79 13.65
CA GLY A 69 -2.58 24.92 12.53
C GLY A 69 -2.73 23.44 12.83
N HIS A 70 -2.45 23.04 14.07
CA HIS A 70 -2.50 21.64 14.48
C HIS A 70 -3.81 20.90 14.13
N PRO A 71 -5.01 21.41 14.48
CA PRO A 71 -6.25 20.68 14.20
C PRO A 71 -6.46 20.44 12.69
N LEU A 72 -6.12 21.44 11.86
CA LEU A 72 -6.23 21.31 10.40
C LEU A 72 -5.21 20.33 9.85
N ALA A 73 -3.96 20.42 10.31
CA ALA A 73 -2.90 19.50 9.89
C ALA A 73 -3.23 18.05 10.27
N GLN A 74 -3.74 17.81 11.48
CA GLN A 74 -4.22 16.50 11.92
C GLN A 74 -5.37 15.99 11.05
N GLN A 75 -6.35 16.86 10.73
CA GLN A 75 -7.46 16.49 9.85
C GLN A 75 -6.96 16.06 8.47
N TYR A 76 -6.06 16.84 7.85
CA TYR A 76 -5.56 16.52 6.52
C TYR A 76 -4.64 15.31 6.53
N HIS A 77 -3.79 15.15 7.55
CA HIS A 77 -2.98 13.95 7.71
C HIS A 77 -3.85 12.70 7.91
N HIS A 78 -4.94 12.80 8.67
CA HIS A 78 -5.89 11.68 8.82
C HIS A 78 -6.58 11.32 7.50
N GLN A 79 -6.94 12.31 6.69
CA GLN A 79 -7.52 12.08 5.36
C GLN A 79 -6.52 11.53 4.34
N ARG A 80 -5.23 11.77 4.56
CA ARG A 80 -4.10 11.41 3.68
C ARG A 80 -2.99 10.78 4.53
N PRO A 81 -3.22 9.56 5.07
CA PRO A 81 -2.45 9.03 6.20
C PRO A 81 -0.98 8.73 5.88
N ASP A 82 -0.63 8.55 4.63
CA ASP A 82 0.73 8.26 4.20
C ASP A 82 1.15 9.05 2.95
N MET A 83 2.45 9.05 2.67
CA MET A 83 3.02 9.76 1.53
C MET A 83 2.58 9.16 0.20
N TYR A 84 2.33 7.85 0.16
CA TYR A 84 1.86 7.15 -1.03
C TYR A 84 0.41 7.48 -1.40
N TRP A 85 -0.36 8.16 -0.53
CA TRP A 85 -1.73 8.54 -0.84
C TRP A 85 -1.81 9.33 -2.16
N TYR A 86 -0.92 10.32 -2.35
CA TYR A 86 -0.88 11.12 -3.58
C TYR A 86 -0.46 10.29 -4.79
N TYR A 87 0.51 9.39 -4.62
CA TYR A 87 0.93 8.46 -5.65
C TYR A 87 -0.25 7.62 -6.11
N TYR A 88 -0.95 6.96 -5.22
CA TYR A 88 -2.06 6.08 -5.56
C TYR A 88 -3.27 6.81 -6.13
N GLN A 89 -3.57 8.04 -5.70
CA GLN A 89 -4.61 8.88 -6.33
C GLN A 89 -4.33 9.09 -7.83
N ARG A 90 -3.08 9.24 -8.21
CA ARG A 90 -2.67 9.43 -9.59
C ARG A 90 -2.45 8.12 -10.34
N PHE A 91 -1.84 7.15 -9.66
CA PHE A 91 -1.42 5.88 -10.24
C PHE A 91 -2.57 5.13 -10.88
N TYR A 92 -3.65 4.86 -10.16
CA TYR A 92 -4.71 3.98 -10.66
C TYR A 92 -5.38 4.50 -11.94
N GLN A 93 -5.59 5.81 -12.05
CA GLN A 93 -6.12 6.42 -13.28
C GLN A 93 -5.14 6.29 -14.46
N ALA A 94 -3.85 6.56 -14.19
CA ALA A 94 -2.81 6.51 -15.19
C ALA A 94 -2.53 5.06 -15.65
N ALA A 95 -2.37 4.14 -14.73
CA ALA A 95 -2.05 2.73 -14.99
C ALA A 95 -3.11 2.04 -15.86
N ARG A 96 -4.38 2.25 -15.56
CA ARG A 96 -5.49 1.67 -16.32
C ARG A 96 -5.56 2.11 -17.77
N ALA A 97 -5.18 3.35 -18.06
CA ALA A 97 -5.16 3.90 -19.41
C ALA A 97 -3.84 3.64 -20.15
N SER A 98 -2.81 3.17 -19.46
CA SER A 98 -1.45 3.03 -19.98
C SER A 98 -1.23 1.68 -20.65
N ALA A 99 -0.90 1.72 -21.95
CA ALA A 99 -0.47 0.52 -22.66
C ALA A 99 0.95 0.07 -22.25
N ALA A 100 1.79 1.02 -21.79
CA ALA A 100 3.10 0.71 -21.21
C ALA A 100 2.94 -0.08 -19.89
N HIS A 101 2.01 0.34 -19.00
CA HIS A 101 1.74 -0.37 -17.76
C HIS A 101 1.16 -1.77 -18.00
N SER A 102 0.21 -1.89 -18.94
CA SER A 102 -0.31 -3.20 -19.36
C SER A 102 0.79 -4.15 -19.84
N GLU A 103 1.78 -3.64 -20.59
CA GLU A 103 2.91 -4.43 -21.04
C GLU A 103 3.85 -4.79 -19.88
N LEU A 104 4.14 -3.84 -18.99
CA LEU A 104 4.91 -4.09 -17.78
C LEU A 104 4.25 -5.21 -16.94
N CYS A 105 2.94 -5.12 -16.71
CA CYS A 105 2.22 -6.16 -15.96
C CYS A 105 2.37 -7.55 -16.60
N ARG A 106 2.24 -7.66 -17.92
CA ARG A 106 2.45 -8.96 -18.60
C ARG A 106 3.86 -9.49 -18.45
N GLN A 107 4.86 -8.61 -18.53
CA GLN A 107 6.27 -9.02 -18.40
C GLN A 107 6.64 -9.39 -16.98
N VAL A 108 6.23 -8.62 -15.98
CA VAL A 108 6.66 -8.75 -14.59
C VAL A 108 5.80 -9.77 -13.85
N PHE A 109 4.49 -9.61 -13.92
CA PHE A 109 3.55 -10.40 -13.15
C PHE A 109 3.03 -11.65 -13.88
N GLY A 110 3.25 -11.76 -15.20
CA GLY A 110 2.76 -12.86 -16.04
C GLY A 110 1.35 -12.64 -16.60
N LYS A 111 0.60 -11.68 -16.07
CA LYS A 111 -0.72 -11.29 -16.55
C LYS A 111 -0.97 -9.82 -16.22
N ASP A 112 -1.72 -9.14 -17.09
CA ASP A 112 -2.17 -7.78 -16.83
C ASP A 112 -3.46 -7.82 -15.97
N LEU A 113 -3.27 -7.60 -14.67
CA LEU A 113 -4.33 -7.36 -13.70
C LEU A 113 -4.20 -5.96 -13.09
N CYS A 114 -3.53 -5.04 -13.77
CA CYS A 114 -3.24 -3.69 -13.31
C CYS A 114 -2.60 -3.68 -11.91
N GLN A 115 -1.64 -4.59 -11.70
CA GLN A 115 -0.99 -4.79 -10.41
C GLN A 115 -0.11 -3.59 -10.05
N GLU A 116 -0.20 -3.23 -8.77
CA GLU A 116 0.77 -2.42 -8.05
C GLU A 116 1.11 -3.21 -6.78
N GLY A 117 2.29 -3.70 -6.64
CA GLY A 117 2.69 -4.60 -5.56
C GLY A 117 3.76 -5.57 -6.05
N GLN A 118 3.92 -6.69 -5.35
CA GLN A 118 5.06 -7.58 -5.57
C GLN A 118 4.64 -9.05 -5.70
N THR A 119 3.34 -9.29 -5.89
CA THR A 119 2.76 -10.63 -6.01
C THR A 119 2.46 -10.95 -7.47
N ASP A 120 3.29 -11.76 -8.12
CA ASP A 120 3.06 -12.24 -9.48
C ASP A 120 2.01 -13.37 -9.52
N MET A 121 1.67 -13.83 -10.74
CA MET A 121 0.63 -14.86 -10.90
C MET A 121 1.02 -16.18 -10.24
N ALA A 122 2.30 -16.56 -10.21
CA ALA A 122 2.73 -17.80 -9.57
C ALA A 122 2.57 -17.72 -8.04
N ALA A 123 2.95 -16.59 -7.43
CA ALA A 123 2.75 -16.34 -6.01
C ALA A 123 1.26 -16.25 -5.65
N LEU A 124 0.44 -15.64 -6.53
CA LEU A 124 -1.00 -15.60 -6.34
C LEU A 124 -1.62 -17.00 -6.40
N ASP A 125 -1.20 -17.85 -7.32
CA ASP A 125 -1.66 -19.24 -7.43
C ASP A 125 -1.28 -20.05 -6.18
N ASP A 126 -0.06 -19.88 -5.65
CA ASP A 126 0.38 -20.50 -4.38
C ASP A 126 -0.49 -20.06 -3.19
N LEU A 127 -0.84 -18.79 -3.11
CA LEU A 127 -1.76 -18.27 -2.07
C LEU A 127 -3.14 -18.88 -2.21
N LEU A 128 -3.69 -18.93 -3.43
CA LEU A 128 -5.03 -19.48 -3.69
C LEU A 128 -5.10 -21.00 -3.49
N GLU A 129 -4.00 -21.71 -3.67
CA GLU A 129 -3.88 -23.13 -3.31
C GLU A 129 -3.93 -23.32 -1.79
N LEU A 130 -3.18 -22.51 -1.03
CA LEU A 130 -3.18 -22.56 0.44
C LEU A 130 -4.54 -22.19 1.04
N LEU A 131 -5.17 -21.15 0.53
CA LEU A 131 -6.48 -20.71 1.01
C LEU A 131 -7.58 -21.71 0.69
N ASP A 132 -7.43 -22.53 -0.35
CA ASP A 132 -8.40 -23.54 -0.79
C ASP A 132 -9.86 -23.01 -0.78
N LEU A 133 -10.03 -21.83 -1.41
CA LEU A 133 -11.32 -21.13 -1.45
C LEU A 133 -12.42 -21.99 -2.09
N LYS A 134 -13.57 -22.04 -1.45
CA LYS A 134 -14.76 -22.80 -1.92
C LYS A 134 -15.78 -21.88 -2.55
N PRO A 135 -16.49 -22.35 -3.60
CA PRO A 135 -17.59 -21.58 -4.20
C PRO A 135 -18.59 -21.09 -3.14
N GLY A 136 -18.94 -19.81 -3.25
CA GLY A 136 -19.90 -19.15 -2.35
C GLY A 136 -19.32 -18.61 -1.04
N GLU A 137 -18.03 -18.77 -0.78
CA GLU A 137 -17.38 -18.13 0.37
C GLU A 137 -17.32 -16.61 0.22
N GLU A 138 -17.35 -15.93 1.37
CA GLU A 138 -17.19 -14.48 1.49
C GLU A 138 -15.72 -14.16 1.81
N VAL A 139 -15.06 -13.44 0.92
CA VAL A 139 -13.63 -13.09 1.01
C VAL A 139 -13.48 -11.59 1.20
N LEU A 140 -12.55 -11.18 2.07
CA LEU A 140 -12.09 -9.80 2.19
C LEU A 140 -10.73 -9.65 1.50
N ASP A 141 -10.62 -8.68 0.59
CA ASP A 141 -9.36 -8.27 -0.04
C ASP A 141 -8.94 -6.91 0.55
N LEU A 142 -7.89 -6.92 1.38
CA LEU A 142 -7.36 -5.74 2.06
C LEU A 142 -6.33 -5.04 1.19
N GLY A 143 -6.58 -3.76 0.87
CA GLY A 143 -5.75 -3.01 -0.08
C GLY A 143 -5.97 -3.50 -1.50
N CYS A 144 -7.24 -3.61 -1.88
CA CYS A 144 -7.65 -4.21 -3.16
C CYS A 144 -7.30 -3.37 -4.41
N GLY A 145 -6.84 -2.13 -4.23
CA GLY A 145 -6.59 -1.21 -5.33
C GLY A 145 -7.82 -1.06 -6.24
N ALA A 146 -7.59 -1.10 -7.54
CA ALA A 146 -8.67 -1.07 -8.54
C ALA A 146 -9.49 -2.39 -8.64
N GLY A 147 -9.29 -3.34 -7.73
CA GLY A 147 -10.10 -4.55 -7.61
C GLY A 147 -9.97 -5.55 -8.77
N VAL A 148 -8.94 -5.46 -9.60
CA VAL A 148 -8.79 -6.36 -10.77
C VAL A 148 -8.35 -7.75 -10.34
N ILE A 149 -7.49 -7.85 -9.32
CA ILE A 149 -7.10 -9.13 -8.72
C ILE A 149 -8.32 -9.76 -8.02
N ALA A 150 -9.07 -8.99 -7.23
CA ALA A 150 -10.31 -9.45 -6.60
C ALA A 150 -11.31 -10.02 -7.61
N GLU A 151 -11.54 -9.31 -8.74
CA GLU A 151 -12.39 -9.79 -9.81
C GLU A 151 -11.88 -11.09 -10.42
N HIS A 152 -10.56 -11.19 -10.66
CA HIS A 152 -9.93 -12.38 -11.18
C HIS A 152 -10.13 -13.60 -10.25
N ILE A 153 -9.93 -13.41 -8.95
CA ILE A 153 -10.12 -14.46 -7.94
C ILE A 153 -11.60 -14.89 -7.87
N SER A 154 -12.52 -13.93 -7.84
CA SER A 154 -13.96 -14.20 -7.81
C SER A 154 -14.43 -15.01 -9.02
N ASP A 155 -13.95 -14.65 -10.22
CA ASP A 155 -14.28 -15.38 -11.45
C ASP A 155 -13.68 -16.80 -11.44
N GLN A 156 -12.48 -16.98 -10.91
CA GLN A 156 -11.77 -18.26 -10.91
C GLN A 156 -12.31 -19.24 -9.86
N LYS A 157 -12.65 -18.73 -8.66
CA LYS A 157 -13.01 -19.54 -7.50
C LYS A 157 -14.51 -19.55 -7.18
N ASP A 158 -15.30 -18.76 -7.90
CA ASP A 158 -16.75 -18.60 -7.68
C ASP A 158 -17.11 -18.10 -6.26
N VAL A 159 -16.31 -17.16 -5.73
CA VAL A 159 -16.45 -16.55 -4.39
C VAL A 159 -17.01 -15.13 -4.48
N SER A 160 -17.61 -14.66 -3.38
CA SER A 160 -17.95 -13.25 -3.20
C SER A 160 -16.76 -12.52 -2.58
N ILE A 161 -16.38 -11.35 -3.12
CA ILE A 161 -15.27 -10.56 -2.56
C ILE A 161 -15.75 -9.16 -2.20
N THR A 162 -15.41 -8.76 -0.97
CA THR A 162 -15.43 -7.36 -0.55
C THR A 162 -13.99 -6.85 -0.58
N GLY A 163 -13.69 -5.92 -1.49
CA GLY A 163 -12.41 -5.22 -1.55
C GLY A 163 -12.47 -3.93 -0.74
N LEU A 164 -11.43 -3.66 0.05
CA LEU A 164 -11.28 -2.44 0.82
C LEU A 164 -9.97 -1.75 0.45
N ASP A 165 -10.04 -0.46 0.11
CA ASP A 165 -8.87 0.37 -0.16
C ASP A 165 -9.14 1.82 0.26
N TYR A 166 -8.11 2.59 0.57
CA TYR A 166 -8.28 4.01 0.93
C TYR A 166 -8.27 4.95 -0.28
N ALA A 167 -7.81 4.48 -1.44
CA ALA A 167 -7.69 5.28 -2.65
C ALA A 167 -9.04 5.40 -3.37
N ASP A 168 -9.70 6.57 -3.23
CA ASP A 168 -11.00 6.87 -3.85
C ASP A 168 -11.06 6.56 -5.34
N PRO A 169 -10.06 6.94 -6.18
CA PRO A 169 -10.13 6.68 -7.61
C PRO A 169 -10.08 5.19 -7.95
N ALA A 170 -9.33 4.41 -7.16
CA ALA A 170 -9.27 2.96 -7.32
C ALA A 170 -10.63 2.31 -7.05
N ILE A 171 -11.26 2.68 -5.93
CA ILE A 171 -12.59 2.18 -5.55
C ILE A 171 -13.66 2.62 -6.55
N ALA A 172 -13.66 3.89 -6.98
CA ALA A 172 -14.62 4.37 -7.98
C ALA A 172 -14.52 3.59 -9.30
N GLU A 173 -13.29 3.30 -9.75
CA GLU A 173 -13.06 2.48 -10.93
C GLU A 173 -13.51 1.03 -10.72
N ALA A 174 -13.14 0.41 -9.59
CA ALA A 174 -13.53 -0.95 -9.28
C ALA A 174 -15.06 -1.13 -9.31
N VAL A 175 -15.80 -0.20 -8.68
CA VAL A 175 -17.27 -0.19 -8.65
C VAL A 175 -17.87 -0.05 -10.05
N GLU A 176 -17.40 0.92 -10.86
CA GLU A 176 -17.94 1.14 -12.21
C GLU A 176 -17.62 -0.05 -13.13
N ARG A 177 -16.40 -0.57 -13.10
CA ARG A 177 -15.98 -1.69 -13.95
C ARG A 177 -16.74 -2.97 -13.62
N THR A 178 -17.01 -3.24 -12.36
CA THR A 178 -17.63 -4.49 -11.89
C THR A 178 -19.14 -4.37 -11.65
N LYS A 179 -19.79 -3.29 -12.07
CA LYS A 179 -21.23 -3.06 -11.83
C LYS A 179 -22.15 -4.21 -12.26
N ALA A 180 -21.77 -4.97 -13.28
CA ALA A 180 -22.50 -6.16 -13.71
C ALA A 180 -22.31 -7.37 -12.77
N LYS A 181 -21.30 -7.34 -11.90
CA LYS A 181 -20.93 -8.41 -10.95
C LYS A 181 -21.20 -8.01 -9.49
N ARG A 182 -21.96 -6.95 -9.23
CA ARG A 182 -22.23 -6.39 -7.88
C ARG A 182 -22.89 -7.37 -6.90
N SER A 183 -23.38 -8.50 -7.36
CA SER A 183 -23.87 -9.57 -6.49
C SER A 183 -22.74 -10.37 -5.84
N LYS A 184 -21.54 -10.34 -6.41
CA LYS A 184 -20.35 -11.05 -5.92
C LYS A 184 -19.19 -10.12 -5.55
N LEU A 185 -19.15 -8.93 -6.14
CA LEU A 185 -18.06 -7.97 -5.93
C LEU A 185 -18.59 -6.70 -5.31
N LYS A 186 -18.01 -6.31 -4.18
CA LYS A 186 -18.25 -5.05 -3.50
C LYS A 186 -16.91 -4.37 -3.25
N PHE A 187 -16.85 -3.07 -3.45
CA PHE A 187 -15.64 -2.29 -3.19
C PHE A 187 -15.99 -1.11 -2.28
N LEU A 188 -15.23 -0.95 -1.22
CA LEU A 188 -15.47 0.02 -0.18
C LEU A 188 -14.19 0.85 0.05
N GLN A 189 -14.36 2.16 0.08
CA GLN A 189 -13.32 3.02 0.60
C GLN A 189 -13.26 2.87 2.12
N GLY A 190 -12.07 2.63 2.66
CA GLY A 190 -11.89 2.47 4.09
C GLY A 190 -10.44 2.43 4.53
N ASP A 191 -10.25 2.60 5.83
CA ASP A 191 -8.95 2.54 6.50
C ASP A 191 -8.80 1.20 7.22
N MET A 192 -7.72 0.47 6.93
CA MET A 192 -7.38 -0.79 7.58
C MET A 192 -7.12 -0.64 9.10
N ASN A 193 -6.80 0.57 9.56
CA ASN A 193 -6.62 0.86 10.98
C ASN A 193 -7.94 0.98 11.77
N ALA A 194 -9.07 1.06 11.05
CA ALA A 194 -10.41 1.30 11.61
C ALA A 194 -11.48 0.47 10.87
N LEU A 195 -11.27 -0.84 10.80
CA LEU A 195 -12.20 -1.76 10.12
C LEU A 195 -13.54 -1.80 10.85
N ASP A 196 -14.62 -1.58 10.10
CA ASP A 196 -16.01 -1.75 10.56
C ASP A 196 -16.66 -2.88 9.74
N LEU A 197 -16.43 -4.10 10.19
CA LEU A 197 -16.88 -5.32 9.54
C LEU A 197 -17.83 -6.08 10.47
N PRO A 198 -18.93 -6.65 9.96
CA PRO A 198 -19.81 -7.48 10.77
C PRO A 198 -19.08 -8.70 11.34
N GLU A 199 -19.38 -9.05 12.58
CA GLU A 199 -18.84 -10.25 13.21
C GLU A 199 -19.27 -11.52 12.45
N ASN A 200 -18.38 -12.51 12.36
CA ASN A 200 -18.63 -13.81 11.74
C ASN A 200 -19.20 -13.71 10.31
N SER A 201 -18.70 -12.79 9.52
CA SER A 201 -19.20 -12.52 8.16
C SER A 201 -18.26 -12.97 7.04
N ILE A 202 -16.98 -13.26 7.34
CA ILE A 202 -15.91 -13.50 6.39
C ILE A 202 -15.36 -14.91 6.53
N ASP A 203 -15.18 -15.63 5.43
CA ASP A 203 -14.59 -16.98 5.38
C ASP A 203 -13.07 -16.93 5.13
N ALA A 204 -12.60 -15.94 4.35
CA ALA A 204 -11.18 -15.77 4.09
C ALA A 204 -10.77 -14.31 3.96
N VAL A 205 -9.52 -14.00 4.32
CA VAL A 205 -8.89 -12.69 4.12
C VAL A 205 -7.68 -12.85 3.22
N ILE A 206 -7.53 -11.96 2.24
CA ILE A 206 -6.36 -11.80 1.39
C ILE A 206 -5.74 -10.44 1.67
N SER A 207 -4.42 -10.39 1.84
CA SER A 207 -3.65 -9.17 1.93
C SER A 207 -2.38 -9.32 1.11
N LEU A 208 -2.28 -8.57 0.03
CA LEU A 208 -1.15 -8.60 -0.89
C LEU A 208 -0.35 -7.31 -0.73
N ASP A 209 0.72 -7.38 0.03
CA ASP A 209 1.64 -6.25 0.21
C ASP A 209 0.98 -4.99 0.81
N THR A 210 0.12 -5.14 1.83
CA THR A 210 -0.66 -4.02 2.37
C THR A 210 -0.59 -3.86 3.89
N LEU A 211 -0.39 -4.92 4.67
CA LEU A 211 -0.43 -4.83 6.13
C LEU A 211 0.73 -4.03 6.77
N TYR A 212 1.78 -3.68 6.04
CA TYR A 212 2.79 -2.77 6.56
C TYR A 212 2.34 -1.30 6.63
N TRP A 213 1.18 -0.97 6.08
CA TRP A 213 0.58 0.37 6.18
C TRP A 213 -0.30 0.56 7.42
N VAL A 214 -0.50 -0.49 8.23
CA VAL A 214 -1.25 -0.36 9.47
C VAL A 214 -0.36 0.14 10.61
N SER A 215 -0.90 1.02 11.43
CA SER A 215 -0.18 1.57 12.59
C SER A 215 -0.04 0.59 13.75
N ASN A 216 -0.89 -0.44 13.80
CA ASN A 216 -0.89 -1.46 14.84
C ASN A 216 -1.41 -2.80 14.30
N LEU A 217 -0.48 -3.72 14.00
CA LEU A 217 -0.77 -5.05 13.46
C LEU A 217 -1.73 -5.86 14.35
N GLU A 218 -1.47 -5.91 15.67
CA GLU A 218 -2.30 -6.69 16.59
C GLU A 218 -3.75 -6.20 16.62
N LYS A 219 -3.94 -4.87 16.63
CA LYS A 219 -5.28 -4.28 16.58
C LYS A 219 -6.00 -4.64 15.28
N THR A 220 -5.34 -4.47 14.13
CA THR A 220 -5.95 -4.79 12.82
C THR A 220 -6.25 -6.28 12.70
N LEU A 221 -5.33 -7.15 13.09
CA LEU A 221 -5.55 -8.60 13.10
C LEU A 221 -6.70 -8.98 14.02
N SER A 222 -6.80 -8.37 15.22
CA SER A 222 -7.93 -8.62 16.15
C SER A 222 -9.28 -8.26 15.53
N MET A 223 -9.38 -7.13 14.82
CA MET A 223 -10.60 -6.72 14.11
C MET A 223 -10.96 -7.73 13.01
N LEU A 224 -9.96 -8.20 12.25
CA LEU A 224 -10.16 -9.24 11.23
C LEU A 224 -10.66 -10.55 11.84
N MET A 225 -10.05 -11.01 12.94
CA MET A 225 -10.45 -12.24 13.63
C MET A 225 -11.89 -12.19 14.14
N ILE A 226 -12.37 -11.04 14.63
CA ILE A 226 -13.76 -10.85 15.04
C ILE A 226 -14.71 -10.96 13.84
N ALA A 227 -14.32 -10.42 12.68
CA ALA A 227 -15.11 -10.48 11.46
C ALA A 227 -15.13 -11.88 10.82
N MET A 228 -14.13 -12.71 11.09
CA MET A 228 -14.01 -14.05 10.51
C MET A 228 -14.96 -15.05 11.15
N ARG A 229 -15.47 -15.96 10.35
CA ARG A 229 -16.21 -17.13 10.80
C ARG A 229 -15.28 -18.15 11.47
N PRO A 230 -15.77 -18.99 12.38
CA PRO A 230 -14.97 -20.11 12.91
C PRO A 230 -14.42 -20.99 11.79
N GLY A 231 -13.10 -21.24 11.80
CA GLY A 231 -12.41 -21.96 10.75
C GLY A 231 -12.04 -21.09 9.52
N GLY A 232 -12.22 -19.79 9.64
CA GLY A 232 -11.77 -18.83 8.64
C GLY A 232 -10.25 -18.81 8.50
N ARG A 233 -9.74 -18.32 7.38
CA ARG A 233 -8.32 -18.34 7.04
C ARG A 233 -7.85 -17.04 6.42
N MET A 234 -6.56 -16.69 6.65
CA MET A 234 -5.95 -15.54 6.02
C MET A 234 -4.73 -15.98 5.21
N GLY A 235 -4.58 -15.38 4.04
CA GLY A 235 -3.39 -15.46 3.21
C GLY A 235 -2.76 -14.07 3.09
N ILE A 236 -1.54 -13.90 3.60
CA ILE A 236 -0.90 -12.61 3.72
C ILE A 236 0.50 -12.66 3.12
N PHE A 237 0.75 -11.87 2.08
CA PHE A 237 2.10 -11.60 1.61
C PHE A 237 2.64 -10.34 2.29
N MET A 238 3.83 -10.45 2.88
CA MET A 238 4.49 -9.33 3.55
C MET A 238 6.01 -9.42 3.41
N ASN A 239 6.65 -8.28 3.12
CA ASN A 239 8.08 -8.11 3.22
C ASN A 239 8.47 -7.67 4.64
N HIS A 240 9.68 -8.06 5.04
CA HIS A 240 10.29 -7.64 6.29
C HIS A 240 11.69 -7.11 5.99
N HIS A 241 12.00 -5.96 6.53
CA HIS A 241 13.29 -5.29 6.36
C HIS A 241 13.98 -5.12 7.70
N ILE A 242 15.29 -5.15 7.70
CA ILE A 242 16.14 -4.80 8.84
C ILE A 242 17.05 -3.63 8.48
N ALA A 243 17.38 -2.81 9.47
CA ALA A 243 18.29 -1.68 9.30
C ALA A 243 19.77 -2.12 9.24
N ASP A 244 20.63 -1.16 8.90
CA ASP A 244 22.07 -1.37 8.96
C ASP A 244 22.54 -1.65 10.40
N GLY A 245 23.10 -2.83 10.59
CA GLY A 245 23.64 -3.28 11.89
C GLY A 245 22.70 -4.15 12.70
N ASP A 246 21.46 -4.36 12.26
CA ASP A 246 20.54 -5.29 12.89
C ASP A 246 20.97 -6.75 12.64
N ASP A 247 20.51 -7.64 13.51
CA ASP A 247 20.78 -9.07 13.39
C ASP A 247 19.90 -9.70 12.31
N GLN A 248 20.50 -10.39 11.35
CA GLN A 248 19.77 -11.10 10.29
C GLN A 248 18.77 -12.14 10.82
N SER A 249 18.95 -12.61 12.06
CA SER A 249 17.96 -13.49 12.69
C SER A 249 16.60 -12.84 12.92
N GLU A 250 16.51 -11.51 12.86
CA GLU A 250 15.23 -10.79 12.92
C GLU A 250 14.38 -10.99 11.67
N LEU A 251 15.00 -11.39 10.56
CA LEU A 251 14.29 -11.79 9.35
C LEU A 251 13.77 -13.24 9.39
N ALA A 252 14.13 -14.04 10.40
CA ALA A 252 13.60 -15.41 10.53
C ALA A 252 12.06 -15.37 10.62
N PRO A 253 11.36 -16.36 10.01
CA PRO A 253 9.90 -16.33 9.93
C PRO A 253 9.18 -16.12 11.28
N GLU A 254 9.73 -16.67 12.35
CA GLU A 254 9.22 -16.55 13.72
C GLU A 254 9.55 -15.21 14.40
N SER A 255 10.53 -14.48 13.88
CA SER A 255 11.03 -13.23 14.47
C SER A 255 10.40 -11.97 13.89
N THR A 256 9.63 -12.09 12.82
CA THR A 256 8.99 -10.94 12.16
C THR A 256 7.89 -10.31 13.02
N ASP A 257 7.59 -9.03 12.79
CA ASP A 257 6.55 -8.33 13.55
C ASP A 257 5.16 -8.96 13.34
N LEU A 258 4.88 -9.44 12.12
CA LEU A 258 3.61 -10.14 11.86
C LEU A 258 3.53 -11.46 12.64
N SER A 259 4.61 -12.23 12.69
CA SER A 259 4.65 -13.48 13.46
C SER A 259 4.51 -13.24 14.97
N LYS A 260 5.16 -12.19 15.49
CA LYS A 260 5.01 -11.77 16.88
C LYS A 260 3.56 -11.37 17.19
N ALA A 261 2.95 -10.55 16.31
CA ALA A 261 1.55 -10.13 16.47
C ALA A 261 0.58 -11.33 16.46
N LEU A 262 0.73 -12.26 15.53
CA LEU A 262 -0.09 -13.49 15.47
C LEU A 262 0.10 -14.37 16.70
N THR A 263 1.35 -14.52 17.17
CA THR A 263 1.68 -15.28 18.38
C THR A 263 1.05 -14.66 19.63
N ASN A 264 1.14 -13.34 19.77
CA ASN A 264 0.53 -12.61 20.90
C ASN A 264 -0.99 -12.76 20.93
N LEU A 265 -1.62 -12.86 19.77
CA LEU A 265 -3.06 -13.13 19.63
C LEU A 265 -3.42 -14.60 19.81
N GLY A 266 -2.44 -15.49 20.00
CA GLY A 266 -2.67 -16.93 20.19
C GLY A 266 -3.16 -17.66 18.94
N VAL A 267 -2.85 -17.13 17.75
CA VAL A 267 -3.31 -17.66 16.46
C VAL A 267 -2.23 -18.53 15.82
N SER A 268 -2.64 -19.69 15.32
CA SER A 268 -1.74 -20.59 14.61
C SER A 268 -1.52 -20.14 13.17
N PHE A 269 -0.29 -20.17 12.71
CA PHE A 269 0.07 -19.84 11.34
C PHE A 269 1.22 -20.69 10.82
N THR A 270 1.36 -20.75 9.51
CA THR A 270 2.54 -21.29 8.82
C THR A 270 3.04 -20.28 7.82
N THR A 271 4.32 -20.38 7.44
CA THR A 271 4.94 -19.50 6.46
C THR A 271 5.51 -20.29 5.30
N ARG A 272 5.47 -19.71 4.09
CA ARG A 272 6.29 -20.11 2.94
C ARG A 272 7.26 -18.98 2.61
N ASP A 273 8.52 -19.32 2.37
CA ASP A 273 9.56 -18.34 2.06
C ASP A 273 9.54 -17.98 0.57
N PHE A 274 9.45 -16.69 0.28
CA PHE A 274 9.47 -16.07 -1.05
C PHE A 274 10.64 -15.10 -1.22
N THR A 275 11.65 -15.16 -0.35
CA THR A 275 12.79 -14.23 -0.34
C THR A 275 13.60 -14.29 -1.63
N VAL A 276 13.78 -15.47 -2.22
CA VAL A 276 14.46 -15.58 -3.51
C VAL A 276 13.60 -14.98 -4.63
N GLN A 277 12.31 -15.26 -4.62
CA GLN A 277 11.36 -14.80 -5.64
C GLN A 277 11.24 -13.27 -5.65
N ILE A 278 11.28 -12.61 -4.49
CA ILE A 278 11.24 -11.13 -4.44
C ILE A 278 12.47 -10.52 -5.10
N GLY A 279 13.65 -11.16 -4.99
CA GLY A 279 14.86 -10.71 -5.66
C GLY A 279 14.73 -10.79 -7.18
N ASP A 280 14.18 -11.88 -7.70
CA ASP A 280 13.95 -12.06 -9.13
C ASP A 280 12.86 -11.12 -9.64
N PHE A 281 11.80 -10.89 -8.84
CA PHE A 281 10.74 -9.94 -9.13
C PHE A 281 11.31 -8.53 -9.34
N TRP A 282 12.09 -8.01 -8.38
CA TRP A 282 12.60 -6.64 -8.46
C TRP A 282 13.59 -6.42 -9.58
N ARG A 283 14.45 -7.40 -9.90
CA ARG A 283 15.33 -7.33 -11.09
C ARG A 283 14.52 -7.27 -12.38
N LYS A 284 13.46 -8.08 -12.48
CA LYS A 284 12.55 -8.11 -13.64
C LYS A 284 11.76 -6.81 -13.76
N ASN A 285 11.23 -6.31 -12.64
CA ASN A 285 10.45 -5.07 -12.57
C ASN A 285 11.29 -3.85 -12.98
N TRP A 286 12.47 -3.71 -12.39
CA TRP A 286 13.43 -2.67 -12.75
C TRP A 286 13.74 -2.67 -14.25
N LYS A 287 14.06 -3.86 -14.78
CA LYS A 287 14.38 -3.98 -16.21
C LYS A 287 13.19 -3.60 -17.10
N ALA A 288 12.00 -4.08 -16.80
CA ALA A 288 10.79 -3.78 -17.57
C ALA A 288 10.45 -2.28 -17.52
N ALA A 289 10.55 -1.66 -16.34
CA ALA A 289 10.33 -0.23 -16.17
C ALA A 289 11.33 0.61 -16.97
N ALA A 290 12.63 0.24 -16.96
CA ALA A 290 13.66 0.90 -17.72
C ALA A 290 13.45 0.74 -19.24
N ASP A 291 13.15 -0.46 -19.72
CA ASP A 291 12.89 -0.75 -21.12
C ASP A 291 11.64 -0.02 -21.66
N LEU A 292 10.63 0.21 -20.82
CA LEU A 292 9.38 0.85 -21.17
C LEU A 292 9.33 2.36 -20.85
N LYS A 293 10.38 2.93 -20.25
CA LYS A 293 10.40 4.32 -19.78
C LYS A 293 9.95 5.33 -20.82
N GLN A 294 10.52 5.30 -22.04
CA GLN A 294 10.14 6.21 -23.11
C GLN A 294 8.66 6.08 -23.51
N ARG A 295 8.11 4.88 -23.44
CA ARG A 295 6.70 4.64 -23.72
C ARG A 295 5.82 5.23 -22.62
N PHE A 296 6.15 5.03 -21.35
CA PHE A 296 5.48 5.70 -20.23
C PHE A 296 5.51 7.23 -20.36
N GLU A 297 6.67 7.80 -20.71
CA GLU A 297 6.83 9.23 -20.93
C GLU A 297 5.94 9.74 -22.09
N SER A 298 5.88 9.02 -23.21
CA SER A 298 5.03 9.38 -24.36
C SER A 298 3.53 9.31 -24.05
N GLU A 299 3.13 8.51 -23.07
CA GLU A 299 1.76 8.41 -22.56
C GLU A 299 1.45 9.46 -21.45
N GLY A 300 2.43 10.28 -21.05
CA GLY A 300 2.31 11.22 -19.92
C GLY A 300 2.39 10.55 -18.54
N ASN A 301 2.83 9.30 -18.49
CA ASN A 301 2.86 8.45 -17.29
C ASN A 301 4.28 8.10 -16.83
N GLY A 302 5.28 8.92 -17.21
CA GLY A 302 6.70 8.69 -16.88
C GLY A 302 6.96 8.48 -15.40
N PHE A 303 6.17 9.09 -14.52
CA PHE A 303 6.28 8.96 -13.07
C PHE A 303 6.15 7.51 -12.59
N ILE A 304 5.38 6.64 -13.30
CA ILE A 304 5.24 5.22 -12.93
C ILE A 304 6.59 4.51 -13.13
N ALA A 305 7.21 4.67 -14.30
CA ALA A 305 8.51 4.05 -14.55
C ALA A 305 9.60 4.60 -13.62
N GLU A 306 9.59 5.92 -13.34
CA GLU A 306 10.54 6.55 -12.44
C GLU A 306 10.39 6.05 -11.00
N SER A 307 9.16 5.86 -10.50
CA SER A 307 8.90 5.30 -9.17
C SER A 307 9.45 3.88 -9.07
N LEU A 308 9.09 3.01 -10.02
CA LEU A 308 9.54 1.60 -10.02
C LEU A 308 11.06 1.46 -10.13
N ILE A 309 11.71 2.30 -10.95
CA ILE A 309 13.18 2.28 -11.09
C ILE A 309 13.82 2.74 -9.78
N ARG A 310 13.35 3.83 -9.21
CA ARG A 310 13.89 4.38 -7.96
C ARG A 310 13.72 3.42 -6.79
N GLU A 311 12.52 2.87 -6.59
CA GLU A 311 12.28 1.88 -5.54
C GLU A 311 13.20 0.66 -5.69
N ALA A 312 13.40 0.18 -6.93
CA ALA A 312 14.31 -0.92 -7.18
C ALA A 312 15.76 -0.57 -6.82
N GLU A 313 16.24 0.62 -7.21
CA GLU A 313 17.65 1.02 -7.07
C GLU A 313 17.99 1.49 -5.66
N GLU A 314 17.07 2.20 -4.99
CA GLU A 314 17.33 2.82 -3.68
C GLU A 314 16.90 1.95 -2.50
N ASP A 315 15.80 1.18 -2.64
CA ASP A 315 15.20 0.47 -1.53
C ASP A 315 15.42 -1.06 -1.66
N TYR A 316 14.93 -1.70 -2.72
CA TYR A 316 14.85 -3.16 -2.75
C TYR A 316 16.13 -3.89 -3.17
N LEU A 317 16.77 -3.49 -4.27
CA LEU A 317 17.96 -4.20 -4.74
C LEU A 317 19.16 -4.09 -3.77
N PRO A 318 19.41 -2.97 -3.10
CA PRO A 318 20.42 -2.90 -2.03
C PRO A 318 20.13 -3.87 -0.88
N ASP A 319 18.89 -3.91 -0.39
CA ASP A 319 18.49 -4.79 0.71
C ASP A 319 18.52 -6.27 0.33
N ILE A 320 18.07 -6.61 -0.90
CA ILE A 320 18.18 -7.97 -1.45
C ILE A 320 19.63 -8.41 -1.52
N ASN A 321 20.51 -7.55 -2.05
CA ASN A 321 21.92 -7.90 -2.24
C ASN A 321 22.71 -8.01 -0.93
N SER A 322 22.26 -7.31 0.11
CA SER A 322 22.86 -7.34 1.46
C SER A 322 22.18 -8.32 2.42
N GLY A 323 21.13 -9.01 1.96
CA GLY A 323 20.38 -9.97 2.79
C GLY A 323 19.57 -9.30 3.91
N LYS A 324 19.11 -8.06 3.71
CA LYS A 324 18.34 -7.29 4.69
C LYS A 324 16.83 -7.34 4.48
N ILE A 325 16.37 -8.14 3.55
CA ILE A 325 14.96 -8.34 3.28
C ILE A 325 14.61 -9.82 3.32
N ALA A 326 13.45 -10.13 3.86
CA ALA A 326 12.79 -11.42 3.71
C ALA A 326 11.33 -11.19 3.26
N ARG A 327 10.79 -12.14 2.51
CA ARG A 327 9.40 -12.13 2.07
C ARG A 327 8.74 -13.46 2.40
N TYR A 328 7.58 -13.39 3.06
CA TYR A 328 6.82 -14.58 3.42
C TYR A 328 5.36 -14.49 2.97
N LEU A 329 4.84 -15.65 2.57
CA LEU A 329 3.41 -15.91 2.53
C LEU A 329 3.01 -16.56 3.85
N TYR A 330 2.20 -15.86 4.63
CA TYR A 330 1.60 -16.36 5.86
C TYR A 330 0.25 -16.99 5.56
N TYR A 331 0.05 -18.20 6.05
CA TYR A 331 -1.25 -18.84 6.12
C TYR A 331 -1.68 -18.92 7.58
N VAL A 332 -2.78 -18.26 7.88
CA VAL A 332 -3.32 -18.15 9.25
C VAL A 332 -4.66 -18.89 9.28
N GLN A 333 -4.89 -19.69 10.32
CA GLN A 333 -6.14 -20.40 10.52
C GLN A 333 -6.75 -19.99 11.86
N CYS A 334 -8.01 -19.48 11.82
CA CYS A 334 -8.74 -18.93 12.96
C CYS A 334 -9.82 -19.89 13.49
#